data_7dd02e3263c5a6f29c96ae446baa30cd
#
_entry.id   7dd02e3263c5a6f29c96ae446baa30cd
#
_cell.length_a   1.000
_cell.length_b   1.000
_cell.length_c   1.000
_cell.angle_alpha   90.00
_cell.angle_beta   90.00
_cell.angle_gamma   90.00
#
_symmetry.space_group_name_H-M   'P 1'
#
loop_
_entity.id
_entity.type
_entity.pdbx_description
1 polymer ?
#
loop_
_entity_poly.entity_id
_entity_poly.type
_entity_poly.pdbx_seq_one_letter_code
_entity_poly.pdbx_strand_id
1 'polypeptide(L)'
;MCIRDRYNRTCKTVVANPASWEAFLRSACYNYRLRFDEQLLVHAQRPDATAVLQIDDWNQKFGRWVNRGAHGIAVFEDADQRRQRLVHYFDISDTHPSRFSRRVPIWQMRDEYTAEVIDTLESTFGELNEKETLAAAIESASRNAVEDNIPDYLPDLLYSVKDSFLDGVSEEEITHIFKTAVRNSVAYMTMTRLGLSLIHISEPTRRSY
;
A
#
# COMPACT_ATOMS: atom_id res chain seq x y z
N MET A 1 -0.36 16.83 19.07
CA MET A 1 -1.52 16.17 18.45
C MET A 1 -1.47 14.69 18.84
N CYS A 2 -2.58 14.14 19.36
CA CYS A 2 -2.69 12.72 19.72
C CYS A 2 -2.54 11.85 18.43
N ILE A 3 -1.92 10.67 18.54
CA ILE A 3 -1.73 9.78 17.39
C ILE A 3 -3.06 9.30 16.81
N ARG A 4 -4.08 9.08 17.65
CA ARG A 4 -5.44 8.75 17.21
C ARG A 4 -6.08 9.88 16.40
N ASP A 5 -5.89 11.14 16.83
CA ASP A 5 -6.38 12.29 16.06
C ASP A 5 -5.66 12.40 14.71
N ARG A 6 -4.37 12.08 14.67
CA ARG A 6 -3.58 12.03 13.44
C ARG A 6 -4.15 10.96 12.52
N TYR A 7 -4.36 9.75 13.00
CA TYR A 7 -4.94 8.64 12.24
C TYR A 7 -6.30 9.04 11.62
N ASN A 8 -7.24 9.50 12.46
CA ASN A 8 -8.58 9.89 12.01
C ASN A 8 -8.55 11.02 10.99
N ARG A 9 -7.66 11.99 11.16
CA ARG A 9 -7.47 13.06 10.17
C ARG A 9 -6.92 12.51 8.86
N THR A 10 -5.92 11.65 8.92
CA THR A 10 -5.30 11.05 7.73
C THR A 10 -6.29 10.22 6.95
N CYS A 11 -7.10 9.39 7.61
CA CYS A 11 -8.19 8.64 6.95
C CYS A 11 -9.09 9.57 6.13
N LYS A 12 -9.51 10.69 6.70
CA LYS A 12 -10.35 11.68 5.99
C LYS A 12 -9.62 12.36 4.84
N THR A 13 -8.33 12.64 5.01
CA THR A 13 -7.53 13.35 4.00
C THR A 13 -7.25 12.47 2.78
N VAL A 14 -6.88 11.20 2.99
CA VAL A 14 -6.50 10.31 1.87
C VAL A 14 -7.67 9.98 0.96
N VAL A 15 -8.89 9.99 1.48
CA VAL A 15 -10.12 9.73 0.69
C VAL A 15 -10.80 11.00 0.16
N ALA A 16 -10.24 12.19 0.46
CA ALA A 16 -10.87 13.45 0.11
C ALA A 16 -10.91 13.72 -1.42
N ASN A 17 -9.94 13.20 -2.14
CA ASN A 17 -9.84 13.32 -3.60
C ASN A 17 -8.86 12.27 -4.18
N PRO A 18 -8.92 11.99 -5.50
CA PRO A 18 -8.04 11.02 -6.15
C PRO A 18 -6.54 11.29 -5.95
N ALA A 19 -6.10 12.53 -6.02
CA ALA A 19 -4.69 12.88 -5.87
C ALA A 19 -4.15 12.56 -4.46
N SER A 20 -4.97 12.77 -3.42
CA SER A 20 -4.61 12.37 -2.04
C SER A 20 -4.53 10.87 -1.88
N TRP A 21 -5.44 10.12 -2.52
CA TRP A 21 -5.41 8.67 -2.54
C TRP A 21 -4.17 8.14 -3.25
N GLU A 22 -3.85 8.65 -4.43
CA GLU A 22 -2.62 8.29 -5.17
C GLU A 22 -1.35 8.60 -4.38
N ALA A 23 -1.29 9.76 -3.70
CA ALA A 23 -0.16 10.10 -2.84
C ALA A 23 0.02 9.10 -1.70
N PHE A 24 -1.09 8.65 -1.09
CA PHE A 24 -1.07 7.58 -0.09
C PHE A 24 -0.59 6.25 -0.69
N LEU A 25 -1.14 5.81 -1.83
CA LEU A 25 -0.74 4.57 -2.49
C LEU A 25 0.76 4.57 -2.86
N ARG A 26 1.29 5.72 -3.29
CA ARG A 26 2.71 5.89 -3.59
C ARG A 26 3.60 5.72 -2.35
N SER A 27 3.16 6.21 -1.21
CA SER A 27 3.84 5.98 0.08
C SER A 27 3.73 4.52 0.54
N ALA A 28 2.52 3.96 0.42
CA ALA A 28 2.21 2.60 0.87
C ALA A 28 2.95 1.51 0.07
N CYS A 29 3.18 1.71 -1.24
CA CYS A 29 3.83 0.71 -2.09
C CYS A 29 5.25 0.34 -1.64
N TYR A 30 5.98 1.20 -0.95
CA TYR A 30 7.28 0.90 -0.36
C TYR A 30 7.17 0.20 0.99
N ASN A 31 6.07 0.45 1.69
CA ASN A 31 5.81 -0.06 3.04
C ASN A 31 4.69 -1.10 3.07
N TYR A 32 4.51 -1.87 1.98
CA TYR A 32 3.40 -2.81 1.75
C TYR A 32 3.28 -3.94 2.78
N ARG A 33 4.35 -4.21 3.55
CA ARG A 33 4.36 -5.22 4.62
C ARG A 33 3.77 -4.70 5.93
N LEU A 34 3.60 -3.41 6.05
CA LEU A 34 2.93 -2.81 7.20
C LEU A 34 1.42 -2.98 7.08
N ARG A 35 0.74 -3.01 8.20
CA ARG A 35 -0.72 -2.99 8.23
C ARG A 35 -1.24 -1.65 7.70
N PHE A 36 -2.49 -1.63 7.26
CA PHE A 36 -3.09 -0.43 6.65
C PHE A 36 -3.06 0.79 7.57
N ASP A 37 -3.36 0.60 8.86
CA ASP A 37 -3.31 1.65 9.88
C ASP A 37 -1.88 2.19 10.10
N GLU A 38 -0.88 1.31 10.08
CA GLU A 38 0.53 1.70 10.15
C GLU A 38 0.97 2.46 8.89
N GLN A 39 0.56 1.99 7.71
CA GLN A 39 0.85 2.69 6.44
C GLN A 39 0.26 4.10 6.42
N LEU A 40 -0.97 4.29 6.90
CA LEU A 40 -1.59 5.62 7.06
C LEU A 40 -0.78 6.52 7.98
N LEU A 41 -0.31 5.98 9.12
CA LEU A 41 0.48 6.75 10.08
C LEU A 41 1.88 7.06 9.56
N VAL A 42 2.50 6.15 8.80
CA VAL A 42 3.76 6.41 8.09
C VAL A 42 3.56 7.50 7.06
N HIS A 43 2.57 7.39 6.20
CA HIS A 43 2.24 8.40 5.20
C HIS A 43 2.02 9.78 5.81
N ALA A 44 1.28 9.86 6.92
CA ALA A 44 0.99 11.12 7.61
C ALA A 44 2.21 11.83 8.21
N GLN A 45 3.28 11.10 8.50
CA GLN A 45 4.46 11.61 9.20
C GLN A 45 5.70 11.66 8.30
N ARG A 46 5.81 10.71 7.38
CA ARG A 46 6.93 10.55 6.46
C ARG A 46 6.47 9.94 5.14
N PRO A 47 5.80 10.69 4.25
CA PRO A 47 5.24 10.17 2.99
C PRO A 47 6.30 9.65 2.01
N ASP A 48 7.55 10.07 2.17
CA ASP A 48 8.73 9.68 1.39
C ASP A 48 9.50 8.48 1.96
N ALA A 49 9.02 7.87 3.06
CA ALA A 49 9.68 6.72 3.68
C ALA A 49 9.70 5.51 2.74
N THR A 50 10.87 4.89 2.59
CA THR A 50 11.10 3.77 1.66
C THR A 50 11.32 2.43 2.34
N ALA A 51 11.83 2.43 3.56
CA ALA A 51 12.04 1.22 4.36
C ALA A 51 12.07 1.59 5.83
N VAL A 52 11.02 1.23 6.56
CA VAL A 52 10.86 1.59 7.97
C VAL A 52 10.96 0.36 8.87
N LEU A 53 11.69 0.49 9.95
CA LEU A 53 11.83 -0.54 10.99
C LEU A 53 11.98 0.12 12.36
N GLN A 54 11.76 -0.65 13.42
CA GLN A 54 12.10 -0.25 14.78
C GLN A 54 13.63 -0.18 14.96
N ILE A 55 14.10 0.58 15.94
CA ILE A 55 15.53 0.76 16.20
C ILE A 55 16.25 -0.55 16.47
N ASP A 56 15.62 -1.47 17.20
CA ASP A 56 16.21 -2.78 17.53
C ASP A 56 16.37 -3.63 16.27
N ASP A 57 15.43 -3.58 15.34
CA ASP A 57 15.53 -4.27 14.06
C ASP A 57 16.63 -3.69 13.17
N TRP A 58 16.77 -2.37 13.13
CA TRP A 58 17.89 -1.73 12.42
C TRP A 58 19.24 -2.20 12.97
N ASN A 59 19.36 -2.23 14.30
CA ASN A 59 20.61 -2.64 14.96
C ASN A 59 20.90 -4.12 14.75
N GLN A 60 19.94 -5.01 15.04
CA GLN A 60 20.18 -6.45 15.09
C GLN A 60 20.22 -7.09 13.69
N LYS A 61 19.29 -6.71 12.80
CA LYS A 61 19.18 -7.31 11.47
C LYS A 61 20.16 -6.74 10.48
N PHE A 62 20.43 -5.42 10.55
CA PHE A 62 21.21 -4.71 9.54
C PHE A 62 22.49 -4.06 10.06
N GLY A 63 22.73 -4.04 11.37
CA GLY A 63 23.88 -3.37 11.97
C GLY A 63 23.90 -1.86 11.69
N ARG A 64 22.72 -1.24 11.57
CA ARG A 64 22.57 0.19 11.32
C ARG A 64 22.12 0.90 12.59
N TRP A 65 22.56 2.15 12.74
CA TRP A 65 22.23 2.97 13.90
C TRP A 65 21.39 4.16 13.48
N VAL A 66 20.39 4.49 14.28
CA VAL A 66 19.58 5.68 14.06
C VAL A 66 20.42 6.93 14.30
N ASN A 67 20.30 7.90 13.41
CA ASN A 67 21.01 9.17 13.48
C ASN A 67 20.58 9.98 14.71
N ARG A 68 21.54 10.65 15.35
CA ARG A 68 21.23 11.52 16.48
C ARG A 68 20.29 12.64 16.00
N GLY A 69 19.17 12.81 16.70
CA GLY A 69 18.15 13.82 16.38
C GLY A 69 17.11 13.37 15.34
N ALA A 70 17.19 12.14 14.83
CA ALA A 70 16.14 11.61 13.96
C ALA A 70 14.81 11.50 14.72
N HIS A 71 13.72 11.85 14.04
CA HIS A 71 12.38 11.76 14.60
C HIS A 71 11.72 10.44 14.21
N GLY A 72 11.38 9.63 15.20
CA GLY A 72 10.68 8.36 14.96
C GLY A 72 9.25 8.59 14.47
N ILE A 73 8.83 7.74 13.54
CA ILE A 73 7.46 7.65 13.03
C ILE A 73 6.64 6.86 14.03
N ALA A 74 5.71 7.53 14.70
CA ALA A 74 4.87 6.90 15.73
C ALA A 74 3.75 6.07 15.07
N VAL A 75 3.65 4.79 15.43
CA VAL A 75 2.59 3.88 14.97
C VAL A 75 2.02 3.08 16.13
N PHE A 76 0.85 2.48 15.93
CA PHE A 76 0.28 1.53 16.89
C PHE A 76 0.70 0.11 16.53
N GLU A 77 1.19 -0.63 17.50
CA GLU A 77 1.42 -2.06 17.43
C GLU A 77 0.45 -2.78 18.37
N ASP A 78 -0.18 -3.85 17.91
CA ASP A 78 -1.01 -4.67 18.77
C ASP A 78 -0.10 -5.55 19.64
N ALA A 79 0.05 -5.17 20.91
CA ALA A 79 0.87 -5.91 21.87
C ALA A 79 0.16 -7.19 22.37
N ASP A 80 -1.18 -7.14 22.51
CA ASP A 80 -2.11 -8.22 22.83
C ASP A 80 -3.49 -7.84 22.32
N GLN A 81 -4.41 -8.82 22.18
CA GLN A 81 -5.78 -8.60 21.68
C GLN A 81 -6.58 -7.45 22.35
N ARG A 82 -6.06 -6.84 23.40
CA ARG A 82 -6.72 -5.78 24.19
C ARG A 82 -5.89 -4.52 24.40
N ARG A 83 -4.62 -4.47 23.98
CA ARG A 83 -3.74 -3.31 24.25
C ARG A 83 -2.93 -2.94 23.02
N GLN A 84 -3.11 -1.71 22.58
CA GLN A 84 -2.26 -1.09 21.58
C GLN A 84 -1.06 -0.43 22.27
N ARG A 85 0.13 -0.70 21.76
CA ARG A 85 1.38 -0.09 22.19
C ARG A 85 1.84 0.92 21.15
N LEU A 86 2.29 2.09 21.60
CA LEU A 86 2.94 3.05 20.72
C LEU A 86 4.39 2.61 20.51
N VAL A 87 4.77 2.44 19.25
CA VAL A 87 6.14 2.15 18.81
C VAL A 87 6.61 3.20 17.82
N HIS A 88 7.92 3.29 17.62
CA HIS A 88 8.52 4.23 16.69
C HIS A 88 9.32 3.49 15.64
N TYR A 89 8.99 3.75 14.38
CA TYR A 89 9.76 3.33 13.21
C TYR A 89 10.72 4.44 12.77
N PHE A 90 11.80 4.06 12.15
CA PHE A 90 12.76 4.96 11.52
C PHE A 90 12.99 4.53 10.09
N ASP A 91 12.97 5.47 9.16
CA ASP A 91 13.28 5.19 7.75
C ASP A 91 14.77 4.91 7.59
N ILE A 92 15.14 4.17 6.56
CA ILE A 92 16.55 3.87 6.24
C ILE A 92 17.40 5.13 6.11
N SER A 93 16.84 6.23 5.61
CA SER A 93 17.51 7.52 5.47
C SER A 93 17.85 8.18 6.80
N ASP A 94 17.13 7.80 7.87
CA ASP A 94 17.39 8.25 9.24
C ASP A 94 18.46 7.40 9.94
N THR A 95 19.11 6.49 9.23
CA THR A 95 20.10 5.58 9.80
C THR A 95 21.43 5.64 9.07
N HIS A 96 22.51 5.31 9.77
CA HIS A 96 23.83 5.14 9.18
C HIS A 96 24.37 3.73 9.42
N PRO A 97 25.21 3.22 8.49
CA PRO A 97 25.81 1.91 8.65
C PRO A 97 26.89 1.91 9.73
N SER A 98 26.99 0.82 10.49
CA SER A 98 28.15 0.51 11.34
C SER A 98 29.21 -0.24 10.53
N ARG A 99 30.36 -0.52 11.16
CA ARG A 99 31.43 -1.34 10.58
C ARG A 99 30.95 -2.75 10.15
N PHE A 100 29.91 -3.27 10.78
CA PHE A 100 29.37 -4.61 10.54
C PHE A 100 28.00 -4.57 9.85
N SER A 101 27.65 -3.47 9.23
CA SER A 101 26.34 -3.34 8.60
C SER A 101 26.19 -4.28 7.41
N ARG A 102 24.98 -4.83 7.29
CA ARG A 102 24.56 -5.63 6.13
C ARG A 102 23.83 -4.73 5.14
N ARG A 103 23.90 -5.08 3.87
CA ARG A 103 23.10 -4.40 2.83
C ARG A 103 21.63 -4.61 3.11
N VAL A 104 20.86 -3.52 3.14
CA VAL A 104 19.39 -3.59 3.19
C VAL A 104 18.87 -4.06 1.83
N PRO A 105 18.13 -5.17 1.75
CA PRO A 105 17.67 -5.72 0.48
C PRO A 105 16.47 -4.95 -0.05
N ILE A 106 16.72 -3.77 -0.59
CA ILE A 106 15.68 -3.03 -1.31
C ILE A 106 15.67 -3.57 -2.73
N TRP A 107 14.61 -4.32 -3.04
CA TRP A 107 14.43 -4.88 -4.38
C TRP A 107 14.11 -3.76 -5.38
N GLN A 108 14.70 -3.88 -6.57
CA GLN A 108 14.48 -2.98 -7.70
C GLN A 108 14.19 -3.82 -8.94
N MET A 109 13.18 -3.41 -9.70
CA MET A 109 12.87 -4.01 -10.99
C MET A 109 14.02 -3.78 -11.98
N ARG A 110 14.31 -4.78 -12.81
CA ARG A 110 15.21 -4.73 -13.96
C ARG A 110 14.56 -5.44 -15.13
N ASP A 111 14.87 -5.02 -16.32
CA ASP A 111 14.27 -5.59 -17.53
C ASP A 111 14.51 -7.12 -17.65
N GLU A 112 15.65 -7.59 -17.15
CA GLU A 112 16.00 -9.03 -17.11
C GLU A 112 15.03 -9.89 -16.29
N TYR A 113 14.28 -9.29 -15.35
CA TYR A 113 13.32 -9.99 -14.49
C TYR A 113 11.89 -9.98 -15.07
N THR A 114 11.65 -9.31 -16.18
CA THR A 114 10.28 -9.10 -16.70
C THR A 114 9.56 -10.43 -16.94
N ALA A 115 10.19 -11.36 -17.59
CA ALA A 115 9.59 -12.68 -17.88
C ALA A 115 9.29 -13.45 -16.59
N GLU A 116 10.25 -13.52 -15.66
CA GLU A 116 10.09 -14.21 -14.38
C GLU A 116 8.98 -13.60 -13.51
N VAL A 117 8.83 -12.27 -13.54
CA VAL A 117 7.75 -11.57 -12.84
C VAL A 117 6.40 -11.90 -13.46
N ILE A 118 6.27 -11.90 -14.78
CA ILE A 118 5.03 -12.27 -15.49
C ILE A 118 4.65 -13.72 -15.17
N ASP A 119 5.60 -14.65 -15.24
CA ASP A 119 5.38 -16.06 -14.92
C ASP A 119 4.94 -16.24 -13.45
N THR A 120 5.52 -15.45 -12.55
CA THR A 120 5.14 -15.46 -11.13
C THR A 120 3.72 -14.92 -10.92
N LEU A 121 3.34 -13.84 -11.61
CA LEU A 121 1.99 -13.31 -11.56
C LEU A 121 0.97 -14.33 -12.08
N GLU A 122 1.26 -14.99 -13.22
CA GLU A 122 0.37 -15.99 -13.80
C GLU A 122 0.24 -17.24 -12.91
N SER A 123 1.34 -17.72 -12.34
CA SER A 123 1.31 -18.87 -11.42
C SER A 123 0.59 -18.57 -10.10
N THR A 124 0.56 -17.30 -9.67
CA THR A 124 -0.04 -16.90 -8.39
C THR A 124 -1.52 -16.51 -8.54
N PHE A 125 -1.87 -15.81 -9.60
CA PHE A 125 -3.21 -15.22 -9.80
C PHE A 125 -4.02 -15.87 -10.93
N GLY A 126 -3.52 -16.99 -11.51
CA GLY A 126 -4.17 -17.68 -12.60
C GLY A 126 -3.84 -17.09 -13.98
N GLU A 127 -4.45 -17.63 -15.02
CA GLU A 127 -4.22 -17.24 -16.41
C GLU A 127 -4.42 -15.73 -16.62
N LEU A 128 -3.43 -15.08 -17.24
CA LEU A 128 -3.46 -13.66 -17.55
C LEU A 128 -3.99 -13.45 -18.97
N ASN A 129 -5.11 -12.76 -19.10
CA ASN A 129 -5.71 -12.46 -20.42
C ASN A 129 -4.82 -11.57 -21.29
N GLU A 130 -4.06 -10.68 -20.65
CA GLU A 130 -3.14 -9.74 -21.31
C GLU A 130 -1.80 -9.81 -20.57
N LYS A 131 -0.71 -10.12 -21.31
CA LYS A 131 0.63 -10.27 -20.74
C LYS A 131 1.77 -9.88 -21.69
N GLU A 132 1.43 -9.17 -22.75
CA GLU A 132 2.41 -8.71 -23.76
C GLU A 132 3.40 -7.71 -23.18
N THR A 133 2.96 -6.99 -22.15
CA THR A 133 3.79 -6.06 -21.37
C THR A 133 3.65 -6.35 -19.88
N LEU A 134 4.66 -5.96 -19.09
CA LEU A 134 4.59 -6.10 -17.64
C LEU A 134 3.41 -5.32 -17.05
N ALA A 135 3.09 -4.15 -17.61
CA ALA A 135 1.95 -3.36 -17.17
C ALA A 135 0.61 -4.10 -17.41
N ALA A 136 0.40 -4.65 -18.60
CA ALA A 136 -0.78 -5.44 -18.94
C ALA A 136 -0.91 -6.70 -18.05
N ALA A 137 0.20 -7.37 -17.79
CA ALA A 137 0.23 -8.52 -16.87
C ALA A 137 -0.18 -8.14 -15.44
N ILE A 138 0.30 -7.00 -14.93
CA ILE A 138 -0.07 -6.48 -13.60
C ILE A 138 -1.56 -6.13 -13.54
N GLU A 139 -2.11 -5.47 -14.57
CA GLU A 139 -3.53 -5.15 -14.63
C GLU A 139 -4.40 -6.40 -14.65
N SER A 140 -4.00 -7.41 -15.44
CA SER A 140 -4.68 -8.70 -15.55
C SER A 140 -4.63 -9.46 -14.22
N ALA A 141 -3.46 -9.56 -13.59
CA ALA A 141 -3.29 -10.17 -12.27
C ALA A 141 -4.10 -9.44 -11.18
N SER A 142 -4.12 -8.11 -11.22
CA SER A 142 -4.90 -7.30 -10.27
C SER A 142 -6.41 -7.54 -10.42
N ARG A 143 -6.89 -7.76 -11.65
CA ARG A 143 -8.29 -8.13 -11.93
C ARG A 143 -8.62 -9.51 -11.33
N ASN A 144 -7.79 -10.51 -11.61
CA ASN A 144 -7.98 -11.86 -11.09
C ASN A 144 -7.97 -11.87 -9.55
N ALA A 145 -6.99 -11.21 -8.93
CA ALA A 145 -6.90 -11.12 -7.47
C ALA A 145 -8.14 -10.48 -6.83
N VAL A 146 -8.72 -9.46 -7.46
CA VAL A 146 -9.96 -8.83 -6.95
C VAL A 146 -11.16 -9.75 -7.12
N GLU A 147 -11.30 -10.40 -8.28
CA GLU A 147 -12.41 -11.35 -8.53
C GLU A 147 -12.38 -12.51 -7.53
N ASP A 148 -11.21 -13.05 -7.24
CA ASP A 148 -11.05 -14.17 -6.31
C ASP A 148 -11.40 -13.79 -4.85
N ASN A 149 -11.13 -12.54 -4.46
CA ASN A 149 -11.30 -12.09 -3.08
C ASN A 149 -12.63 -11.36 -2.82
N ILE A 150 -13.38 -10.96 -3.86
CA ILE A 150 -14.61 -10.16 -3.66
C ILE A 150 -15.66 -10.88 -2.80
N PRO A 151 -15.85 -12.21 -2.88
CA PRO A 151 -16.84 -12.90 -2.05
C PRO A 151 -16.59 -12.73 -0.54
N ASP A 152 -15.32 -12.62 -0.15
CA ASP A 152 -14.94 -12.47 1.26
C ASP A 152 -15.21 -11.06 1.79
N TYR A 153 -15.12 -10.03 0.92
CA TYR A 153 -15.28 -8.63 1.31
C TYR A 153 -16.71 -8.09 1.12
N LEU A 154 -17.47 -8.69 0.22
CA LEU A 154 -18.77 -8.14 -0.19
C LEU A 154 -19.77 -8.00 0.96
N PRO A 155 -19.92 -8.97 1.89
CA PRO A 155 -20.83 -8.82 3.00
C PRO A 155 -20.51 -7.63 3.91
N ASP A 156 -19.23 -7.43 4.23
CA ASP A 156 -18.77 -6.34 5.08
C ASP A 156 -18.88 -5.00 4.36
N LEU A 157 -18.60 -4.97 3.05
CA LEU A 157 -18.78 -3.80 2.21
C LEU A 157 -20.24 -3.34 2.21
N LEU A 158 -21.18 -4.24 1.91
CA LEU A 158 -22.61 -3.92 1.86
C LEU A 158 -23.17 -3.49 3.23
N TYR A 159 -22.64 -4.08 4.30
CA TYR A 159 -22.95 -3.61 5.65
C TYR A 159 -22.47 -2.19 5.91
N SER A 160 -21.24 -1.86 5.45
CA SER A 160 -20.61 -0.55 5.66
C SER A 160 -21.21 0.58 4.81
N VAL A 161 -21.96 0.22 3.76
CA VAL A 161 -22.66 1.19 2.90
C VAL A 161 -23.87 1.81 3.58
N LYS A 162 -24.50 1.10 4.52
CA LYS A 162 -25.66 1.58 5.25
C LYS A 162 -25.36 2.90 5.96
N ASP A 163 -26.29 3.84 5.88
CA ASP A 163 -26.16 5.19 6.44
C ASP A 163 -24.99 6.02 5.85
N SER A 164 -24.41 5.60 4.71
CA SER A 164 -23.39 6.34 3.97
C SER A 164 -23.98 7.07 2.75
N PHE A 165 -23.14 7.81 2.02
CA PHE A 165 -23.54 8.44 0.76
C PHE A 165 -23.88 7.45 -0.37
N LEU A 166 -23.53 6.17 -0.20
CA LEU A 166 -23.87 5.06 -1.12
C LEU A 166 -25.14 4.32 -0.68
N ASP A 167 -25.78 4.73 0.40
CA ASP A 167 -27.02 4.11 0.85
C ASP A 167 -28.12 4.29 -0.21
N GLY A 168 -28.79 3.18 -0.55
CA GLY A 168 -29.77 3.14 -1.64
C GLY A 168 -29.21 2.90 -3.05
N VAL A 169 -27.91 2.84 -3.22
CA VAL A 169 -27.27 2.39 -4.47
C VAL A 169 -27.41 0.87 -4.59
N SER A 170 -27.58 0.34 -5.80
CA SER A 170 -27.71 -1.11 -6.01
C SER A 170 -26.44 -1.87 -5.61
N GLU A 171 -26.62 -3.11 -5.14
CA GLU A 171 -25.50 -4.00 -4.79
C GLU A 171 -24.55 -4.20 -5.98
N GLU A 172 -25.08 -4.36 -7.19
CA GLU A 172 -24.27 -4.52 -8.40
C GLU A 172 -23.38 -3.31 -8.67
N GLU A 173 -23.92 -2.11 -8.51
CA GLU A 173 -23.21 -0.86 -8.74
C GLU A 173 -22.14 -0.63 -7.65
N ILE A 174 -22.47 -0.88 -6.38
CA ILE A 174 -21.51 -0.84 -5.26
C ILE A 174 -20.35 -1.80 -5.49
N THR A 175 -20.68 -3.04 -5.87
CA THR A 175 -19.69 -4.08 -6.16
C THR A 175 -18.78 -3.66 -7.31
N HIS A 176 -19.34 -3.12 -8.38
CA HIS A 176 -18.57 -2.64 -9.53
C HIS A 176 -17.63 -1.49 -9.18
N ILE A 177 -18.12 -0.49 -8.44
CA ILE A 177 -17.32 0.65 -7.98
C ILE A 177 -16.15 0.16 -7.10
N PHE A 178 -16.45 -0.72 -6.15
CA PHE A 178 -15.44 -1.27 -5.25
C PHE A 178 -14.37 -2.07 -5.98
N LYS A 179 -14.76 -3.02 -6.84
CA LYS A 179 -13.84 -3.80 -7.67
C LYS A 179 -12.92 -2.89 -8.49
N THR A 180 -13.48 -1.87 -9.12
CA THR A 180 -12.72 -0.92 -9.94
C THR A 180 -11.72 -0.13 -9.08
N ALA A 181 -12.13 0.38 -7.92
CA ALA A 181 -11.27 1.12 -7.03
C ALA A 181 -10.12 0.26 -6.49
N VAL A 182 -10.40 -0.98 -6.05
CA VAL A 182 -9.38 -1.88 -5.52
C VAL A 182 -8.41 -2.31 -6.62
N ARG A 183 -8.91 -2.75 -7.79
CA ARG A 183 -8.08 -3.15 -8.93
C ARG A 183 -7.11 -2.04 -9.33
N ASN A 184 -7.63 -0.82 -9.52
CA ASN A 184 -6.80 0.32 -9.91
C ASN A 184 -5.77 0.67 -8.82
N SER A 185 -6.13 0.58 -7.54
CA SER A 185 -5.22 0.83 -6.42
C SER A 185 -4.09 -0.20 -6.37
N VAL A 186 -4.41 -1.49 -6.55
CA VAL A 186 -3.40 -2.58 -6.55
C VAL A 186 -2.47 -2.43 -7.74
N ALA A 187 -2.99 -2.22 -8.95
CA ALA A 187 -2.20 -1.99 -10.16
C ALA A 187 -1.28 -0.77 -9.98
N TYR A 188 -1.84 0.35 -9.50
CA TYR A 188 -1.08 1.58 -9.25
C TYR A 188 0.08 1.37 -8.27
N MET A 189 -0.18 0.73 -7.12
CA MET A 189 0.87 0.44 -6.12
C MET A 189 1.96 -0.45 -6.70
N THR A 190 1.58 -1.50 -7.42
CA THR A 190 2.51 -2.45 -8.01
C THR A 190 3.37 -1.79 -9.08
N MET A 191 2.77 -1.07 -10.03
CA MET A 191 3.49 -0.34 -11.07
C MET A 191 4.42 0.72 -10.48
N THR A 192 3.95 1.49 -9.50
CA THR A 192 4.76 2.50 -8.79
C THR A 192 5.97 1.85 -8.12
N ARG A 193 5.76 0.71 -7.45
CA ARG A 193 6.84 -0.04 -6.77
C ARG A 193 7.88 -0.58 -7.74
N LEU A 194 7.46 -0.93 -8.96
CA LEU A 194 8.31 -1.41 -10.04
C LEU A 194 8.97 -0.29 -10.85
N GLY A 195 8.59 0.97 -10.61
CA GLY A 195 9.10 2.12 -11.37
C GLY A 195 8.54 2.19 -12.79
N LEU A 196 7.39 1.57 -13.05
CA LEU A 196 6.73 1.63 -14.35
C LEU A 196 5.98 2.94 -14.54
N SER A 197 5.88 3.38 -15.81
CA SER A 197 5.08 4.56 -16.14
C SER A 197 3.58 4.27 -15.95
N LEU A 198 2.88 5.19 -15.27
CA LEU A 198 1.46 5.06 -14.96
C LEU A 198 0.53 5.53 -16.09
N ILE A 199 1.07 5.80 -17.29
CA ILE A 199 0.33 6.33 -18.45
C ILE A 199 -0.76 5.36 -18.93
N HIS A 200 -0.68 4.09 -18.55
CA HIS A 200 -1.61 3.03 -18.99
C HIS A 200 -2.71 2.67 -17.99
N ILE A 201 -2.70 3.24 -16.79
CA ILE A 201 -3.81 3.04 -15.86
C ILE A 201 -4.97 3.92 -16.37
N SER A 202 -6.00 3.27 -16.91
CA SER A 202 -7.22 3.93 -17.36
C SER A 202 -7.73 4.84 -16.24
N GLU A 203 -7.78 6.16 -16.49
CA GLU A 203 -8.44 7.09 -15.56
C GLU A 203 -9.83 6.54 -15.23
N PRO A 204 -10.24 6.52 -13.96
CA PRO A 204 -11.62 6.25 -13.64
C PRO A 204 -12.45 7.25 -14.44
N THR A 205 -13.28 6.73 -15.34
CA THR A 205 -14.11 7.52 -16.25
C THR A 205 -14.74 8.67 -15.47
N ARG A 206 -14.28 9.89 -15.74
CA ARG A 206 -14.97 11.11 -15.32
C ARG A 206 -16.33 11.09 -15.99
N ARG A 207 -17.32 10.51 -15.35
CA ARG A 207 -18.71 10.83 -15.67
C ARG A 207 -18.96 12.18 -15.03
N SER A 208 -19.00 13.19 -15.90
CA SER A 208 -19.60 14.50 -15.60
C SER A 208 -21.03 14.26 -15.12
N TYR A 209 -21.32 14.65 -13.90
CA TYR A 209 -22.66 14.93 -13.42
C TYR A 209 -22.90 16.43 -13.51
#